data_862cc7e672de43662087479cb12fa72c
#
_entry.id   862cc7e672de43662087479cb12fa72c
#
_cell.length_a   1.000
_cell.length_b   1.000
_cell.length_c   1.000
_cell.angle_alpha   90.00
_cell.angle_beta   90.00
_cell.angle_gamma   90.00
#
_symmetry.space_group_name_H-M   'P 1'
#
loop_
_entity.id
_entity.type
_entity.pdbx_description
1 polymer ?
#
loop_
_entity_poly.entity_id
_entity_poly.type
_entity_poly.pdbx_seq_one_letter_code
_entity_poly.pdbx_strand_id
1 'polypeptide(L)'
;MNDFCSVQIFLNNQWIDCATIEVIGEKAKGWKASCGTYYSMDYAIEHMGLRDGHAVSNHYPINLESNIEPTWPAFLIDLLPQGYGRKELLKKLGRPEYEEESADWPLLKVGASNPIGNLRIKEAHEWLLTQYADQLVQGFAIQ
;
A
#
# COMPACT_ATOMS: atom_id res chain seq x y z
N MET A 1 5.82 18.11 5.89
CA MET A 1 4.56 17.35 5.94
C MET A 1 4.83 15.90 5.56
N ASN A 2 4.37 14.95 6.37
CA ASN A 2 4.59 13.55 6.09
C ASN A 2 3.57 13.01 5.09
N ASP A 3 3.97 12.02 4.31
CA ASP A 3 3.08 11.35 3.37
C ASP A 3 2.43 10.13 4.00
N PHE A 4 1.21 9.87 3.58
CA PHE A 4 0.38 8.79 4.11
C PHE A 4 -0.21 7.96 2.99
N CYS A 5 -0.50 6.69 3.29
CA CYS A 5 -1.39 5.88 2.48
C CYS A 5 -2.23 4.99 3.38
N SER A 6 -3.31 4.46 2.83
CA SER A 6 -4.25 3.64 3.60
C SER A 6 -4.13 2.17 3.20
N VAL A 7 -4.07 1.30 4.21
CA VAL A 7 -4.08 -0.15 4.02
C VAL A 7 -5.51 -0.65 4.18
N GLN A 8 -5.94 -1.47 3.24
CA GLN A 8 -7.23 -2.16 3.31
C GLN A 8 -7.01 -3.65 3.52
N ILE A 9 -7.90 -4.27 4.26
CA ILE A 9 -7.88 -5.71 4.52
C ILE A 9 -9.17 -6.34 3.99
N PHE A 10 -9.04 -7.53 3.41
CA PHE A 10 -10.20 -8.28 2.89
C PHE A 10 -10.75 -9.18 3.98
N LEU A 11 -11.96 -8.87 4.45
CA LEU A 11 -12.67 -9.63 5.48
C LEU A 11 -14.15 -9.69 5.11
N ASN A 12 -14.77 -10.84 5.33
CA ASN A 12 -16.20 -11.02 5.10
C ASN A 12 -16.64 -10.56 3.70
N ASN A 13 -15.86 -10.94 2.69
CA ASN A 13 -16.10 -10.63 1.28
C ASN A 13 -16.07 -9.15 0.93
N GLN A 14 -15.41 -8.32 1.74
CA GLN A 14 -15.28 -6.89 1.43
C GLN A 14 -13.92 -6.35 1.88
N TRP A 15 -13.49 -5.27 1.22
CA TRP A 15 -12.28 -4.56 1.60
C TRP A 15 -12.62 -3.48 2.62
N ILE A 16 -11.90 -3.47 3.73
CA ILE A 16 -12.14 -2.57 4.86
C ILE A 16 -10.88 -1.76 5.13
N ASP A 17 -11.02 -0.46 5.34
CA ASP A 17 -9.91 0.39 5.77
C ASP A 17 -9.49 -0.06 7.18
N CYS A 18 -8.23 -0.51 7.32
CA CYS A 18 -7.78 -1.04 8.61
C CYS A 18 -6.62 -0.27 9.22
N ALA A 19 -5.77 0.37 8.41
CA ALA A 19 -4.59 1.02 8.95
C ALA A 19 -4.11 2.14 8.02
N THR A 20 -3.28 3.02 8.58
CA THR A 20 -2.62 4.10 7.85
C THR A 20 -1.11 3.91 7.96
N ILE A 21 -0.42 4.10 6.86
CA ILE A 21 1.04 4.10 6.80
C ILE A 21 1.51 5.54 6.64
N GLU A 22 2.48 5.92 7.45
CA GLU A 22 3.10 7.24 7.39
C GLU A 22 4.59 7.10 7.13
N VAL A 23 5.11 7.75 6.09
CA VAL A 23 6.56 7.84 5.89
C VAL A 23 7.06 9.01 6.73
N ILE A 24 7.83 8.70 7.78
CA ILE A 24 8.34 9.68 8.73
C ILE A 24 9.68 10.23 8.25
N GLY A 25 10.51 9.37 7.65
CA GLY A 25 11.80 9.76 7.11
C GLY A 25 11.70 10.29 5.68
N GLU A 26 12.82 10.27 4.97
CA GLU A 26 12.88 10.74 3.59
C GLU A 26 12.32 9.70 2.63
N LYS A 27 11.29 10.07 1.88
CA LYS A 27 10.66 9.19 0.89
C LYS A 27 11.66 8.67 -0.15
N ALA A 28 12.65 9.47 -0.48
CA ALA A 28 13.68 9.09 -1.46
C ALA A 28 14.51 7.88 -1.02
N LYS A 29 14.50 7.53 0.26
CA LYS A 29 15.16 6.33 0.76
C LYS A 29 14.35 5.07 0.56
N GLY A 30 13.10 5.20 0.09
CA GLY A 30 12.23 4.07 -0.15
C GLY A 30 12.01 3.24 1.11
N TRP A 31 12.15 1.92 1.01
CA TRP A 31 11.91 1.01 2.13
C TRP A 31 12.88 1.23 3.31
N LYS A 32 13.97 1.95 3.10
CA LYS A 32 14.92 2.26 4.16
C LYS A 32 14.51 3.47 5.00
N ALA A 33 13.44 4.16 4.62
CA ALA A 33 12.93 5.30 5.38
C ALA A 33 12.16 4.86 6.61
N SER A 34 12.25 5.64 7.68
CA SER A 34 11.46 5.41 8.87
C SER A 34 9.98 5.49 8.55
N CYS A 35 9.19 4.59 9.14
CA CYS A 35 7.79 4.40 8.78
C CYS A 35 6.95 4.12 10.02
N GLY A 36 5.74 4.67 10.06
CA GLY A 36 4.78 4.40 11.11
C GLY A 36 3.57 3.66 10.56
N THR A 37 3.06 2.70 11.34
CA THR A 37 1.84 1.95 11.03
C THR A 37 0.85 2.15 12.17
N TYR A 38 -0.36 2.63 11.82
CA TYR A 38 -1.39 2.95 12.80
C TYR A 38 -2.70 2.31 12.38
N TYR A 39 -3.27 1.46 13.25
CA TYR A 39 -4.61 0.93 12.96
C TYR A 39 -5.66 2.04 13.05
N SER A 40 -6.66 1.98 12.19
CA SER A 40 -7.82 2.89 12.26
C SER A 40 -8.54 2.67 13.59
N MET A 41 -9.03 3.75 14.20
CA MET A 41 -9.67 3.65 15.51
C MET A 41 -10.85 2.69 15.49
N ASP A 42 -11.75 2.81 14.52
CA ASP A 42 -12.92 1.95 14.43
C ASP A 42 -12.52 0.48 14.27
N TYR A 43 -11.55 0.22 13.40
CA TYR A 43 -11.07 -1.15 13.16
C TYR A 43 -10.40 -1.72 14.41
N ALA A 44 -9.59 -0.91 15.10
CA ALA A 44 -8.90 -1.35 16.29
C ALA A 44 -9.87 -1.68 17.43
N ILE A 45 -10.90 -0.86 17.60
CA ILE A 45 -11.91 -1.11 18.65
C ILE A 45 -12.64 -2.42 18.39
N GLU A 46 -13.02 -2.67 17.14
CA GLU A 46 -13.77 -3.85 16.76
C GLU A 46 -12.96 -5.15 16.89
N HIS A 47 -11.66 -5.10 16.61
CA HIS A 47 -10.80 -6.29 16.53
C HIS A 47 -9.63 -6.27 17.53
N MET A 48 -9.75 -5.54 18.63
CA MET A 48 -8.66 -5.34 19.60
C MET A 48 -8.00 -6.66 20.03
N GLY A 49 -6.68 -6.68 19.95
CA GLY A 49 -5.88 -7.81 20.43
C GLY A 49 -5.72 -8.97 19.45
N LEU A 50 -6.44 -8.98 18.33
CA LEU A 50 -6.33 -10.04 17.35
C LEU A 50 -5.03 -9.92 16.55
N ARG A 51 -4.46 -11.07 16.16
CA ARG A 51 -3.21 -11.14 15.39
C ARG A 51 -3.30 -11.98 14.13
N ASP A 52 -4.36 -12.76 13.99
CA ASP A 52 -4.52 -13.67 12.86
C ASP A 52 -4.84 -12.89 11.57
N GLY A 53 -5.69 -13.42 10.71
CA GLY A 53 -6.04 -12.75 9.47
C GLY A 53 -6.64 -11.36 9.59
N HIS A 54 -6.83 -10.82 10.80
CA HIS A 54 -7.35 -9.46 11.04
C HIS A 54 -6.24 -8.43 11.17
N ALA A 55 -5.02 -8.83 11.56
CA ALA A 55 -3.90 -7.90 11.72
C ALA A 55 -3.13 -7.77 10.40
N VAL A 56 -2.50 -6.60 10.21
CA VAL A 56 -1.65 -6.39 9.02
C VAL A 56 -0.38 -7.23 9.08
N SER A 57 0.03 -7.63 10.28
CA SER A 57 1.20 -8.45 10.50
C SER A 57 1.10 -9.12 11.87
N ASN A 58 1.70 -10.30 12.02
CA ASN A 58 1.81 -10.97 13.32
C ASN A 58 2.62 -10.15 14.33
N HIS A 59 3.47 -9.25 13.85
CA HIS A 59 4.28 -8.37 14.70
C HIS A 59 3.50 -7.17 15.22
N TYR A 60 2.34 -6.87 14.66
CA TYR A 60 1.52 -5.72 15.03
C TYR A 60 0.13 -6.17 15.42
N PRO A 61 -0.05 -6.62 16.68
CA PRO A 61 -1.39 -6.95 17.15
C PRO A 61 -2.28 -5.70 17.10
N ILE A 62 -3.57 -5.91 16.87
CA ILE A 62 -4.49 -4.80 16.70
C ILE A 62 -4.67 -4.06 18.02
N ASN A 63 -4.27 -2.79 18.02
CA ASN A 63 -4.38 -1.89 19.18
C ASN A 63 -4.33 -0.45 18.70
N LEU A 64 -4.33 0.50 19.63
CA LEU A 64 -4.29 1.93 19.33
C LEU A 64 -2.87 2.52 19.44
N GLU A 65 -1.86 1.67 19.55
CA GLU A 65 -0.47 2.11 19.66
C GLU A 65 0.11 2.46 18.30
N SER A 66 1.10 3.36 18.30
CA SER A 66 1.86 3.68 17.10
C SER A 66 2.99 2.67 16.93
N ASN A 67 3.09 2.08 15.75
CA ASN A 67 4.17 1.14 15.44
C ASN A 67 5.17 1.84 14.53
N ILE A 68 6.18 2.47 15.12
CA ILE A 68 7.20 3.24 14.39
C ILE A 68 8.48 2.40 14.27
N GLU A 69 8.94 2.22 13.04
CA GLU A 69 10.12 1.43 12.71
C GLU A 69 11.15 2.27 11.97
N PRO A 70 12.45 1.94 12.07
CA PRO A 70 13.49 2.66 11.33
C PRO A 70 13.46 2.41 9.83
N THR A 71 12.78 1.35 9.38
CA THR A 71 12.55 1.03 7.98
C THR A 71 11.09 0.64 7.78
N TRP A 72 10.69 0.41 6.53
CA TRP A 72 9.35 -0.11 6.26
C TRP A 72 9.18 -1.50 6.89
N PRO A 73 7.99 -1.80 7.42
CA PRO A 73 7.73 -3.16 7.91
C PRO A 73 7.67 -4.16 6.75
N ALA A 74 7.96 -5.42 7.07
CA ALA A 74 8.03 -6.48 6.06
C ALA A 74 6.74 -6.63 5.24
N PHE A 75 5.57 -6.54 5.90
CA PHE A 75 4.30 -6.67 5.18
C PHE A 75 4.14 -5.61 4.10
N LEU A 76 4.64 -4.41 4.33
CA LEU A 76 4.54 -3.31 3.38
C LEU A 76 5.50 -3.51 2.21
N ILE A 77 6.72 -3.96 2.49
CA ILE A 77 7.71 -4.28 1.46
C ILE A 77 7.16 -5.39 0.55
N ASP A 78 6.49 -6.37 1.11
CA ASP A 78 5.91 -7.49 0.36
C ASP A 78 4.79 -7.02 -0.61
N LEU A 79 4.20 -5.87 -0.37
CA LEU A 79 3.18 -5.31 -1.26
C LEU A 79 3.78 -4.57 -2.46
N LEU A 80 5.08 -4.28 -2.45
CA LEU A 80 5.73 -3.59 -3.56
C LEU A 80 5.78 -4.48 -4.80
N PRO A 81 5.46 -3.92 -5.98
CA PRO A 81 5.68 -4.66 -7.21
C PRO A 81 7.16 -4.89 -7.45
N GLN A 82 7.50 -6.06 -8.00
CA GLN A 82 8.88 -6.46 -8.26
C GLN A 82 9.03 -6.94 -9.71
N GLY A 83 10.27 -7.04 -10.15
CA GLY A 83 10.61 -7.58 -11.47
C GLY A 83 9.95 -6.84 -12.62
N TYR A 84 9.36 -7.59 -13.55
CA TYR A 84 8.76 -7.05 -14.76
C TYR A 84 7.59 -6.10 -14.46
N GLY A 85 6.76 -6.45 -13.49
CA GLY A 85 5.62 -5.60 -13.10
C GLY A 85 6.09 -4.24 -12.58
N ARG A 86 7.15 -4.23 -11.79
CA ARG A 86 7.75 -2.99 -11.30
C ARG A 86 8.25 -2.14 -12.45
N LYS A 87 8.97 -2.74 -13.39
CA LYS A 87 9.54 -2.05 -14.54
C LYS A 87 8.45 -1.43 -15.41
N GLU A 88 7.38 -2.16 -15.69
CA GLU A 88 6.27 -1.65 -16.50
C GLU A 88 5.54 -0.49 -15.83
N LEU A 89 5.31 -0.56 -14.52
CA LEU A 89 4.67 0.54 -13.80
C LEU A 89 5.53 1.80 -13.81
N LEU A 90 6.84 1.65 -13.66
CA LEU A 90 7.75 2.79 -13.68
C LEU A 90 7.75 3.48 -15.05
N LYS A 91 7.63 2.73 -16.13
CA LYS A 91 7.47 3.31 -17.46
C LYS A 91 6.20 4.15 -17.54
N LYS A 92 5.09 3.65 -17.02
CA LYS A 92 3.81 4.38 -17.00
C LYS A 92 3.89 5.65 -16.18
N LEU A 93 4.71 5.65 -15.12
CA LEU A 93 4.91 6.82 -14.26
C LEU A 93 5.97 7.77 -14.80
N GLY A 94 6.63 7.43 -15.91
CA GLY A 94 7.70 8.25 -16.47
C GLY A 94 8.99 8.19 -15.68
N ARG A 95 9.23 7.11 -14.95
CA ARG A 95 10.41 6.93 -14.08
C ARG A 95 11.17 5.67 -14.49
N PRO A 96 12.27 5.81 -15.26
CA PRO A 96 12.99 4.64 -15.78
C PRO A 96 13.87 3.92 -14.75
N GLU A 97 14.15 4.53 -13.60
CA GLU A 97 15.08 4.03 -12.58
C GLU A 97 14.41 3.03 -11.64
N TYR A 98 13.95 1.90 -12.20
CA TYR A 98 13.13 0.95 -11.45
C TYR A 98 13.86 0.22 -10.32
N GLU A 99 15.18 0.16 -10.35
CA GLU A 99 15.97 -0.49 -9.30
C GLU A 99 16.24 0.43 -8.11
N GLU A 100 15.97 1.72 -8.26
CA GLU A 100 16.25 2.68 -7.20
C GLU A 100 15.16 2.67 -6.13
N GLU A 101 15.58 2.73 -4.88
CA GLU A 101 14.68 2.75 -3.73
C GLU A 101 13.80 3.99 -3.73
N SER A 102 14.25 5.09 -4.34
CA SER A 102 13.45 6.31 -4.42
C SER A 102 12.11 6.12 -5.13
N ALA A 103 11.96 5.05 -5.90
CA ALA A 103 10.72 4.72 -6.58
C ALA A 103 9.73 3.93 -5.69
N ASP A 104 10.15 3.44 -4.54
CA ASP A 104 9.32 2.54 -3.72
C ASP A 104 8.01 3.18 -3.29
N TRP A 105 8.03 4.39 -2.77
CA TRP A 105 6.80 5.05 -2.29
C TRP A 105 5.79 5.30 -3.41
N PRO A 106 6.18 5.92 -4.54
CA PRO A 106 5.24 6.05 -5.67
C PRO A 106 4.72 4.71 -6.18
N LEU A 107 5.57 3.68 -6.24
CA LEU A 107 5.15 2.34 -6.69
C LEU A 107 4.17 1.69 -5.75
N LEU A 108 4.35 1.86 -4.45
CA LEU A 108 3.40 1.33 -3.46
C LEU A 108 2.01 1.88 -3.72
N LYS A 109 1.91 3.16 -4.02
CA LYS A 109 0.65 3.88 -4.20
C LYS A 109 -0.03 3.59 -5.53
N VAL A 110 0.61 2.89 -6.46
CA VAL A 110 -0.01 2.52 -7.75
C VAL A 110 0.03 1.02 -8.02
N GLY A 111 0.96 0.30 -7.42
CA GLY A 111 1.17 -1.11 -7.74
C GLY A 111 0.64 -2.11 -6.73
N ALA A 112 0.28 -1.67 -5.54
CA ALA A 112 -0.13 -2.57 -4.44
C ALA A 112 -1.65 -2.77 -4.39
N SER A 113 -2.30 -2.84 -5.54
CA SER A 113 -3.75 -3.02 -5.66
C SER A 113 -4.16 -4.47 -5.86
N ASN A 114 -3.22 -5.34 -6.23
CA ASN A 114 -3.49 -6.74 -6.53
C ASN A 114 -2.60 -7.63 -5.66
N PRO A 115 -2.87 -7.71 -4.36
CA PRO A 115 -1.98 -8.37 -3.42
C PRO A 115 -2.06 -9.89 -3.49
N ILE A 116 -0.97 -10.53 -3.04
CA ILE A 116 -0.97 -11.94 -2.72
C ILE A 116 -1.34 -12.03 -1.24
N GLY A 117 -2.59 -12.26 -0.92
CA GLY A 117 -3.06 -12.29 0.45
C GLY A 117 -4.25 -11.37 0.65
N ASN A 118 -4.46 -10.90 1.89
CA ASN A 118 -5.66 -10.16 2.24
C ASN A 118 -5.46 -8.65 2.45
N LEU A 119 -4.32 -8.11 2.03
CA LEU A 119 -4.02 -6.67 2.18
C LEU A 119 -3.84 -6.01 0.82
N ARG A 120 -4.22 -4.74 0.72
CA ARG A 120 -3.91 -3.89 -0.43
C ARG A 120 -3.77 -2.44 0.02
N ILE A 121 -3.20 -1.61 -0.86
CA ILE A 121 -3.14 -0.16 -0.64
C ILE A 121 -4.34 0.47 -1.35
N LYS A 122 -5.12 1.24 -0.61
CA LYS A 122 -6.36 1.87 -1.11
C LYS A 122 -6.07 2.78 -2.31
N GLU A 123 -5.06 3.62 -2.21
CA GLU A 123 -4.67 4.55 -3.27
C GLU A 123 -4.31 3.82 -4.56
N ALA A 124 -3.65 2.66 -4.45
CA ALA A 124 -3.29 1.85 -5.61
C ALA A 124 -4.52 1.28 -6.31
N HIS A 125 -5.52 0.86 -5.52
CA HIS A 125 -6.77 0.37 -6.08
C HIS A 125 -7.54 1.49 -6.80
N GLU A 126 -7.60 2.67 -6.21
CA GLU A 126 -8.25 3.83 -6.82
C GLU A 126 -7.56 4.22 -8.13
N TRP A 127 -6.23 4.20 -8.15
CA TRP A 127 -5.46 4.48 -9.35
C TRP A 127 -5.78 3.47 -10.46
N LEU A 128 -5.85 2.18 -10.10
CA LEU A 128 -6.17 1.12 -11.06
C LEU A 128 -7.56 1.31 -11.66
N LEU A 129 -8.55 1.67 -10.85
CA LEU A 129 -9.90 1.96 -11.34
C LEU A 129 -9.91 3.13 -12.34
N THR A 130 -9.09 4.16 -12.08
CA THR A 130 -8.94 5.29 -13.00
C THR A 130 -8.36 4.83 -14.33
N GLN A 131 -7.37 3.93 -14.33
CA GLN A 131 -6.78 3.40 -15.54
C GLN A 131 -7.80 2.59 -16.37
N TYR A 132 -8.62 1.78 -15.72
CA TYR A 132 -9.67 1.03 -16.39
C TYR A 132 -10.71 1.95 -17.02
N ALA A 133 -11.12 2.99 -16.32
CA ALA A 133 -12.08 3.96 -16.85
C ALA A 133 -11.54 4.65 -18.12
N ASP A 134 -10.27 5.05 -18.10
CA ASP A 134 -9.62 5.67 -19.26
C ASP A 134 -9.55 4.71 -20.44
N GLN A 135 -9.24 3.44 -20.19
CA GLN A 135 -9.19 2.44 -21.24
C GLN A 135 -10.56 2.22 -21.90
N LEU A 136 -11.62 2.19 -21.08
CA LEU A 136 -12.97 2.05 -21.59
C LEU A 136 -13.38 3.23 -22.47
N VAL A 137 -13.07 4.44 -22.06
CA VAL A 137 -13.34 5.64 -22.83
C VAL A 137 -12.61 5.60 -24.17
N GLN A 138 -11.32 5.25 -24.16
CA GLN A 138 -10.52 5.12 -25.39
C GLN A 138 -11.07 4.03 -26.29
N GLY A 139 -11.50 2.90 -25.74
CA GLY A 139 -12.11 1.82 -26.50
C GLY A 139 -13.37 2.27 -27.23
N PHE A 140 -14.21 3.03 -26.61
CA PHE A 140 -15.41 3.58 -27.23
C PHE A 140 -15.06 4.61 -28.31
N ALA A 141 -14.03 5.41 -28.09
CA ALA A 141 -13.62 6.43 -29.06
C ALA A 141 -13.05 5.84 -30.35
N ILE A 142 -12.46 4.65 -30.29
CA ILE A 142 -11.86 3.97 -31.42
C ILE A 142 -12.93 3.28 -32.30
N GLN A 143 -14.03 2.92 -31.71
CA GLN A 143 -15.14 2.29 -32.41
C GLN A 143 -15.97 3.32 -33.16
#